data_6944e78eabc38a63f6ee13a0359b03a4
#
_entry.id   6944e78eabc38a63f6ee13a0359b03a4
#
_cell.length_a   1.000
_cell.length_b   1.000
_cell.length_c   1.000
_cell.angle_alpha   90.00
_cell.angle_beta   90.00
_cell.angle_gamma   90.00
#
_symmetry.space_group_name_H-M   'P 1'
#
loop_
_entity.id
_entity.type
_entity.pdbx_description
1 polymer ?
#
loop_
_entity_poly.entity_id
_entity_poly.type
_entity_poly.pdbx_seq_one_letter_code
_entity_poly.pdbx_strand_id
1 'polypeptide(L)'
;MIARSVRFECDSDEKITLLSAMSACVDLPDKDYEMIDLAGVWARERHVRRHKLDYGIQSIYSMRGCSSYQFNPFLALARENADEFQGQVYGFSLVYSGNFLAQTEVDNYDTARVLMGIHPNRFKWTLGKGESFQTPEMVMVYSEAGLNGMSQTFHKLYLSLIHI
;
A
#
# COMPACT_ATOMS: atom_id res chain seq x y z
N MET A 1 -11.92 8.61 2.09
CA MET A 1 -11.12 7.84 1.12
C MET A 1 -10.35 8.77 0.21
N ILE A 2 -9.09 8.47 -0.10
CA ILE A 2 -8.19 9.24 -0.98
C ILE A 2 -7.49 8.24 -1.89
N ALA A 3 -7.47 8.50 -3.21
CA ALA A 3 -6.63 7.78 -4.16
C ALA A 3 -5.42 8.64 -4.55
N ARG A 4 -4.24 8.05 -4.63
CA ARG A 4 -2.99 8.71 -5.02
C ARG A 4 -2.21 7.87 -6.02
N SER A 5 -1.63 8.56 -6.97
CA SER A 5 -0.64 8.01 -7.91
C SER A 5 0.37 9.09 -8.25
N VAL A 6 1.47 8.70 -8.87
CA VAL A 6 2.53 9.60 -9.31
C VAL A 6 2.70 9.45 -10.81
N ARG A 7 2.74 10.56 -11.53
CA ARG A 7 3.08 10.60 -12.94
C ARG A 7 4.46 11.22 -13.11
N PHE A 8 5.34 10.51 -13.76
CA PHE A 8 6.67 10.97 -14.17
C PHE A 8 6.60 11.39 -15.64
N GLU A 9 7.10 12.56 -15.95
CA GLU A 9 7.18 13.09 -17.32
C GLU A 9 8.63 13.48 -17.64
N CYS A 10 9.08 13.21 -18.85
CA CYS A 10 10.42 13.54 -19.30
C CYS A 10 10.37 14.65 -20.35
N ASP A 11 10.79 15.86 -20.00
CA ASP A 11 10.88 17.02 -20.89
C ASP A 11 12.31 17.23 -21.43
N SER A 12 13.27 16.42 -20.99
CA SER A 12 14.67 16.49 -21.40
C SER A 12 14.90 15.79 -22.75
N ASP A 13 15.88 16.30 -23.52
CA ASP A 13 16.38 15.61 -24.70
C ASP A 13 17.15 14.33 -24.36
N GLU A 14 17.66 14.24 -23.12
CA GLU A 14 18.30 13.03 -22.61
C GLU A 14 17.26 12.08 -22.00
N LYS A 15 17.47 10.78 -22.25
CA LYS A 15 16.62 9.75 -21.64
C LYS A 15 16.87 9.64 -20.14
N ILE A 16 15.78 9.57 -19.37
CA ILE A 16 15.85 9.28 -17.92
C ILE A 16 15.41 7.84 -17.66
N THR A 17 15.98 7.23 -16.63
CA THR A 17 15.61 5.88 -16.22
C THR A 17 15.13 5.90 -14.78
N LEU A 18 13.88 5.47 -14.58
CA LEU A 18 13.28 5.26 -13.27
C LEU A 18 13.71 3.89 -12.75
N LEU A 19 14.27 3.87 -11.55
CA LEU A 19 14.70 2.65 -10.84
C LEU A 19 13.74 2.30 -9.70
N SER A 20 12.84 3.22 -9.34
CA SER A 20 11.79 3.03 -8.35
C SER A 20 10.58 3.90 -8.71
N ALA A 21 9.39 3.38 -8.50
CA ALA A 21 8.13 4.06 -8.78
C ALA A 21 7.09 3.73 -7.70
N MET A 22 7.18 4.43 -6.56
CA MET A 22 6.22 4.29 -5.48
C MET A 22 5.01 5.18 -5.74
N SER A 23 3.83 4.67 -5.41
CA SER A 23 2.55 5.34 -5.67
C SER A 23 2.23 6.41 -4.61
N ALA A 24 2.60 6.14 -3.37
CA ALA A 24 2.44 7.09 -2.27
C ALA A 24 3.37 6.80 -1.10
N CYS A 25 3.65 7.88 -0.36
CA CYS A 25 4.32 7.89 0.91
C CYS A 25 3.47 8.73 1.87
N VAL A 26 3.16 8.18 3.06
CA VAL A 26 2.29 8.82 4.05
C VAL A 26 2.91 8.69 5.42
N ASP A 27 3.11 9.83 6.08
CA ASP A 27 3.59 9.88 7.45
C ASP A 27 2.40 9.98 8.43
N LEU A 28 2.47 9.16 9.48
CA LEU A 28 1.56 9.18 10.61
C LEU A 28 2.31 9.73 11.83
N PRO A 29 1.62 10.42 12.75
CA PRO A 29 2.29 11.22 13.79
C PRO A 29 3.03 10.40 14.84
N ASP A 30 2.71 9.12 14.97
CA ASP A 30 3.27 8.22 15.97
C ASP A 30 3.34 6.77 15.48
N LYS A 31 3.96 5.88 16.26
CA LYS A 31 4.08 4.44 15.99
C LYS A 31 3.04 3.56 16.69
N ASP A 32 2.14 4.14 17.49
CA ASP A 32 1.21 3.39 18.33
C ASP A 32 0.08 2.73 17.52
N TYR A 33 0.49 1.95 16.55
CA TYR A 33 -0.37 1.17 15.67
C TYR A 33 0.03 -0.30 15.65
N GLU A 34 -0.92 -1.12 15.26
CA GLU A 34 -0.69 -2.49 14.84
C GLU A 34 -0.87 -2.59 13.33
N MET A 35 0.10 -3.19 12.66
CA MET A 35 0.01 -3.49 11.25
C MET A 35 -0.82 -4.74 11.05
N ILE A 36 -1.80 -4.65 10.15
CA ILE A 36 -2.66 -5.75 9.73
C ILE A 36 -2.39 -6.02 8.25
N ASP A 37 -2.11 -7.26 7.92
CA ASP A 37 -1.92 -7.72 6.55
C ASP A 37 -2.60 -9.08 6.30
N LEU A 38 -2.70 -9.45 5.03
CA LEU A 38 -3.28 -10.69 4.57
C LEU A 38 -2.19 -11.59 4.00
N ALA A 39 -1.84 -12.64 4.73
CA ALA A 39 -0.83 -13.60 4.33
C ALA A 39 -1.41 -14.98 4.06
N GLY A 40 -0.72 -15.81 3.29
CA GLY A 40 -1.20 -17.15 3.05
C GLY A 40 -0.23 -18.04 2.29
N VAL A 41 -0.69 -19.25 2.07
CA VAL A 41 -0.10 -20.25 1.21
C VAL A 41 -1.21 -20.86 0.36
N TRP A 42 -0.86 -21.68 -0.61
CA TRP A 42 -1.85 -22.40 -1.42
C TRP A 42 -2.83 -23.19 -0.53
N ALA A 43 -4.12 -23.09 -0.84
CA ALA A 43 -5.25 -23.63 -0.07
C ALA A 43 -5.42 -23.06 1.36
N ARG A 44 -4.68 -22.01 1.70
CA ARG A 44 -4.79 -21.30 2.98
C ARG A 44 -4.42 -19.83 2.77
N GLU A 45 -5.18 -19.14 1.93
CA GLU A 45 -4.95 -17.75 1.57
C GLU A 45 -5.64 -16.78 2.53
N ARG A 46 -5.12 -15.54 2.56
CA ARG A 46 -5.74 -14.38 3.21
C ARG A 46 -5.96 -14.51 4.71
N HIS A 47 -5.05 -15.19 5.40
CA HIS A 47 -5.03 -15.14 6.86
C HIS A 47 -4.68 -13.73 7.34
N VAL A 48 -5.54 -13.19 8.18
CA VAL A 48 -5.31 -11.90 8.83
C VAL A 48 -4.18 -12.07 9.84
N ARG A 49 -3.12 -11.28 9.68
CA ARG A 49 -2.08 -11.13 10.68
C ARG A 49 -2.17 -9.74 11.28
N ARG A 50 -1.92 -9.64 12.57
CA ARG A 50 -1.92 -8.39 13.33
C ARG A 50 -0.73 -8.39 14.28
N HIS A 51 0.12 -7.37 14.21
CA HIS A 51 1.31 -7.24 15.02
C HIS A 51 1.65 -5.77 15.26
N LYS A 52 2.21 -5.46 16.43
CA LYS A 52 2.64 -4.10 16.78
C LYS A 52 3.74 -3.63 15.83
N LEU A 53 3.74 -2.34 15.54
CA LEU A 53 4.86 -1.71 14.85
C LEU A 53 6.08 -1.67 15.78
N ASP A 54 7.24 -1.90 15.18
CA ASP A 54 8.53 -1.79 15.85
C ASP A 54 9.48 -0.95 14.99
N TYR A 55 10.57 -0.50 15.55
CA TYR A 55 11.57 0.30 14.83
C TYR A 55 12.11 -0.39 13.59
N GLY A 56 12.34 0.40 12.56
CA GLY A 56 12.79 -0.08 11.25
C GLY A 56 11.63 -0.40 10.32
N ILE A 57 11.89 -1.27 9.33
CA ILE A 57 10.96 -1.54 8.24
C ILE A 57 10.27 -2.88 8.43
N GLN A 58 8.93 -2.85 8.42
CA GLN A 58 8.06 -4.02 8.33
C GLN A 58 7.37 -3.99 6.97
N SER A 59 7.47 -5.06 6.21
CA SER A 59 7.00 -5.05 4.83
C SER A 59 6.32 -6.34 4.40
N ILE A 60 5.42 -6.20 3.44
CA ILE A 60 4.84 -7.27 2.63
C ILE A 60 5.10 -6.97 1.17
N TYR A 61 5.32 -8.00 0.36
CA TYR A 61 5.67 -7.80 -1.04
C TYR A 61 5.40 -9.03 -1.91
N SER A 62 5.47 -8.84 -3.21
CA SER A 62 5.60 -9.90 -4.19
C SER A 62 6.65 -9.54 -5.24
N MET A 63 7.47 -10.53 -5.62
CA MET A 63 8.46 -10.46 -6.71
C MET A 63 8.26 -11.61 -7.72
N ARG A 64 7.04 -12.14 -7.83
CA ARG A 64 6.72 -13.36 -8.61
C ARG A 64 6.13 -13.05 -9.98
N GLY A 65 6.15 -11.78 -10.41
CA GLY A 65 5.52 -11.32 -11.64
C GLY A 65 4.05 -10.92 -11.46
N CYS A 66 3.45 -11.29 -10.34
CA CYS A 66 2.08 -10.93 -9.96
C CYS A 66 1.98 -10.77 -8.43
N SER A 67 0.93 -10.09 -7.98
CA SER A 67 0.53 -10.16 -6.57
C SER A 67 0.11 -11.61 -6.28
N SER A 68 0.70 -12.22 -5.27
CA SER A 68 0.56 -13.66 -5.01
C SER A 68 -0.40 -13.94 -3.86
N TYR A 69 -0.76 -15.22 -3.69
CA TYR A 69 -1.49 -15.68 -2.52
C TYR A 69 -0.70 -15.56 -1.21
N GLN A 70 0.63 -15.36 -1.28
CA GLN A 70 1.47 -15.20 -0.10
C GLN A 70 1.18 -13.88 0.62
N PHE A 71 1.03 -12.79 -0.13
CA PHE A 71 0.61 -11.48 0.39
C PHE A 71 -0.31 -10.78 -0.61
N ASN A 72 -1.35 -10.14 -0.10
CA ASN A 72 -2.17 -9.24 -0.89
C ASN A 72 -1.57 -7.83 -0.87
N PRO A 73 -1.75 -7.01 -1.93
CA PRO A 73 -1.30 -5.61 -1.98
C PRO A 73 -2.18 -4.70 -1.10
N PHE A 74 -2.27 -5.07 0.17
CA PHE A 74 -3.10 -4.42 1.19
C PHE A 74 -2.41 -4.48 2.54
N LEU A 75 -2.41 -3.38 3.26
CA LEU A 75 -2.10 -3.31 4.67
C LEU A 75 -3.04 -2.34 5.38
N ALA A 76 -3.24 -2.53 6.67
CA ALA A 76 -3.91 -1.53 7.50
C ALA A 76 -3.07 -1.24 8.76
N LEU A 77 -3.21 -0.02 9.27
CA LEU A 77 -2.68 0.40 10.56
C LEU A 77 -3.86 0.70 11.47
N ALA A 78 -3.99 -0.06 12.53
CA ALA A 78 -5.07 0.05 13.50
C ALA A 78 -4.52 0.44 14.86
N ARG A 79 -5.23 1.28 15.60
CA ARG A 79 -4.90 1.51 17.01
C ARG A 79 -5.06 0.20 17.79
N GLU A 80 -4.30 0.02 18.88
CA GLU A 80 -4.31 -1.20 19.69
C GLU A 80 -5.71 -1.57 20.19
N ASN A 81 -6.55 -0.57 20.49
CA ASN A 81 -7.92 -0.75 20.95
C ASN A 81 -8.95 -0.86 19.82
N ALA A 82 -8.52 -0.82 18.56
CA ALA A 82 -9.44 -0.94 17.44
C ALA A 82 -9.85 -2.41 17.22
N ASP A 83 -11.15 -2.61 17.06
CA ASP A 83 -11.77 -3.89 16.74
C ASP A 83 -12.60 -3.79 15.44
N GLU A 84 -13.55 -4.71 15.26
CA GLU A 84 -14.43 -4.71 14.08
C GLU A 84 -15.32 -3.47 13.99
N PHE A 85 -15.72 -2.87 15.11
CA PHE A 85 -16.79 -1.87 15.16
C PHE A 85 -16.38 -0.53 15.75
N GLN A 86 -15.19 -0.44 16.35
CA GLN A 86 -14.69 0.75 16.99
C GLN A 86 -13.19 0.94 16.79
N GLY A 87 -12.72 2.18 17.02
CA GLY A 87 -11.31 2.55 16.98
C GLY A 87 -10.85 3.03 15.60
N GLN A 88 -9.71 3.70 15.62
CA GLN A 88 -9.13 4.31 14.42
C GLN A 88 -8.36 3.27 13.60
N VAL A 89 -8.65 3.24 12.32
CA VAL A 89 -8.00 2.37 11.34
C VAL A 89 -7.70 3.14 10.06
N TYR A 90 -6.48 2.99 9.57
CA TYR A 90 -6.06 3.43 8.25
C TYR A 90 -5.85 2.20 7.36
N GLY A 91 -6.59 2.08 6.28
CA GLY A 91 -6.41 1.02 5.28
C GLY A 91 -5.72 1.54 4.04
N PHE A 92 -4.81 0.76 3.47
CA PHE A 92 -4.05 1.07 2.26
C PHE A 92 -4.14 -0.11 1.29
N SER A 93 -4.56 0.17 0.07
CA SER A 93 -4.67 -0.86 -0.99
C SER A 93 -4.07 -0.34 -2.28
N LEU A 94 -3.17 -1.12 -2.88
CA LEU A 94 -2.61 -0.81 -4.19
C LEU A 94 -3.47 -1.48 -5.27
N VAL A 95 -3.98 -0.68 -6.19
CA VAL A 95 -4.77 -1.17 -7.34
C VAL A 95 -3.80 -1.67 -8.42
N TYR A 96 -3.20 -2.82 -8.16
CA TYR A 96 -2.15 -3.40 -9.00
C TYR A 96 -2.03 -4.90 -8.79
N SER A 97 -1.88 -5.65 -9.87
CA SER A 97 -1.76 -7.11 -9.83
C SER A 97 -0.33 -7.62 -10.06
N GLY A 98 0.64 -6.73 -10.28
CA GLY A 98 2.06 -7.08 -10.51
C GLY A 98 2.87 -7.20 -9.23
N ASN A 99 4.20 -7.10 -9.38
CA ASN A 99 5.12 -7.06 -8.25
C ASN A 99 4.94 -5.79 -7.44
N PHE A 100 4.65 -5.92 -6.16
CA PHE A 100 4.38 -4.79 -5.27
C PHE A 100 5.26 -4.82 -4.02
N LEU A 101 5.44 -3.65 -3.43
CA LEU A 101 5.98 -3.46 -2.10
C LEU A 101 5.01 -2.57 -1.32
N ALA A 102 4.67 -3.02 -0.12
CA ALA A 102 3.98 -2.22 0.88
C ALA A 102 4.74 -2.34 2.20
N GLN A 103 5.14 -1.23 2.77
CA GLN A 103 5.95 -1.20 3.98
C GLN A 103 5.51 -0.12 4.94
N THR A 104 5.72 -0.37 6.22
CA THR A 104 5.66 0.63 7.27
C THR A 104 7.04 0.73 7.92
N GLU A 105 7.58 1.91 7.97
CA GLU A 105 8.83 2.23 8.64
C GLU A 105 8.54 3.04 9.89
N VAL A 106 9.15 2.67 11.00
CA VAL A 106 9.17 3.48 12.23
C VAL A 106 10.58 4.03 12.40
N ASP A 107 10.69 5.34 12.41
CA ASP A 107 11.96 6.04 12.60
C ASP A 107 12.32 6.24 14.08
N ASN A 108 13.47 6.86 14.33
CA ASN A 108 13.97 7.15 15.68
C ASN A 108 13.24 8.30 16.39
N TYR A 109 12.27 8.93 15.75
CA TYR A 109 11.38 9.95 16.31
C TYR A 109 9.95 9.40 16.55
N ASP A 110 9.80 8.08 16.51
CA ASP A 110 8.51 7.41 16.67
C ASP A 110 7.47 7.72 15.57
N THR A 111 7.91 8.27 14.43
CA THR A 111 7.04 8.51 13.28
C THR A 111 6.86 7.22 12.48
N ALA A 112 5.62 6.88 12.15
CA ALA A 112 5.32 5.76 11.27
C ALA A 112 5.11 6.27 9.83
N ARG A 113 5.86 5.70 8.87
CA ARG A 113 5.76 6.03 7.45
C ARG A 113 5.29 4.84 6.65
N VAL A 114 4.17 4.98 5.96
CA VAL A 114 3.67 3.98 5.01
C VAL A 114 4.16 4.32 3.61
N LEU A 115 4.80 3.37 2.94
CA LEU A 115 5.23 3.47 1.56
C LEU A 115 4.65 2.30 0.77
N MET A 116 4.00 2.57 -0.38
CA MET A 116 3.39 1.54 -1.20
C MET A 116 3.53 1.85 -2.69
N GLY A 117 3.82 0.81 -3.49
CA GLY A 117 3.94 0.95 -4.94
C GLY A 117 4.48 -0.29 -5.63
N ILE A 118 5.02 -0.10 -6.83
CA ILE A 118 5.68 -1.17 -7.60
C ILE A 118 6.97 -1.56 -6.89
N HIS A 119 7.20 -2.88 -6.77
CA HIS A 119 8.42 -3.38 -6.14
C HIS A 119 9.67 -2.94 -6.92
N PRO A 120 10.65 -2.26 -6.27
CA PRO A 120 11.79 -1.69 -6.98
C PRO A 120 12.77 -2.73 -7.53
N ASN A 121 12.77 -3.95 -6.97
CA ASN A 121 13.67 -5.00 -7.47
C ASN A 121 13.32 -5.38 -8.91
N ARG A 122 14.31 -5.24 -9.80
CA ARG A 122 14.19 -5.45 -11.25
C ARG A 122 13.25 -4.46 -11.97
N PHE A 123 12.76 -3.43 -11.27
CA PHE A 123 12.04 -2.35 -11.92
C PHE A 123 13.04 -1.43 -12.64
N LYS A 124 12.81 -1.25 -13.92
CA LYS A 124 13.57 -0.32 -14.74
C LYS A 124 12.65 0.19 -15.86
N TRP A 125 12.42 1.50 -15.90
CA TRP A 125 11.61 2.11 -16.92
C TRP A 125 12.31 3.33 -17.50
N THR A 126 12.56 3.35 -18.81
CA THR A 126 13.24 4.45 -19.45
C THR A 126 12.23 5.32 -20.19
N LEU A 127 12.32 6.64 -19.95
CA LEU A 127 11.50 7.66 -20.59
C LEU A 127 12.38 8.51 -21.52
N GLY A 128 11.92 8.68 -22.76
CA GLY A 128 12.42 9.68 -23.69
C GLY A 128 11.64 10.98 -23.58
N LYS A 129 12.06 11.99 -24.36
CA LYS A 129 11.40 13.31 -24.39
C LYS A 129 9.91 13.19 -24.75
N GLY A 130 9.06 13.80 -23.95
CA GLY A 130 7.60 13.78 -24.11
C GLY A 130 6.93 12.49 -23.63
N GLU A 131 7.68 11.49 -23.18
CA GLU A 131 7.11 10.27 -22.64
C GLU A 131 6.77 10.43 -21.15
N SER A 132 5.79 9.65 -20.70
CA SER A 132 5.39 9.62 -19.30
C SER A 132 5.17 8.20 -18.78
N PHE A 133 5.31 8.03 -17.46
CA PHE A 133 4.99 6.82 -16.72
C PHE A 133 4.06 7.15 -15.56
N GLN A 134 2.94 6.43 -15.44
CA GLN A 134 1.98 6.57 -14.36
C GLN A 134 2.09 5.37 -13.43
N THR A 135 2.28 5.61 -12.13
CA THR A 135 2.20 4.53 -11.12
C THR A 135 0.78 4.04 -10.95
N PRO A 136 0.59 2.80 -10.48
CA PRO A 136 -0.73 2.34 -10.05
C PRO A 136 -1.27 3.22 -8.91
N GLU A 137 -2.58 3.26 -8.77
CA GLU A 137 -3.21 3.99 -7.69
C GLU A 137 -3.05 3.27 -6.35
N MET A 138 -2.69 4.02 -5.30
CA MET A 138 -2.84 3.60 -3.91
C MET A 138 -4.09 4.28 -3.34
N VAL A 139 -5.01 3.47 -2.83
CA VAL A 139 -6.24 3.94 -2.17
C VAL A 139 -6.05 3.89 -0.67
N MET A 140 -6.29 5.02 -0.02
CA MET A 140 -6.30 5.19 1.44
C MET A 140 -7.72 5.35 1.95
N VAL A 141 -8.04 4.65 3.04
CA VAL A 141 -9.29 4.77 3.79
C VAL A 141 -8.98 5.04 5.25
N TYR A 142 -9.66 6.00 5.84
CA TYR A 142 -9.69 6.21 7.28
C TYR A 142 -11.07 5.84 7.83
N SER A 143 -11.10 5.19 8.99
CA SER A 143 -12.31 4.83 9.72
C SER A 143 -12.13 5.02 11.22
N GLU A 144 -13.14 5.55 11.89
CA GLU A 144 -13.28 5.56 13.36
C GLU A 144 -14.22 4.44 13.85
N ALA A 145 -14.91 3.80 12.91
CA ALA A 145 -15.83 2.69 13.14
C ALA A 145 -15.15 1.32 12.93
N GLY A 146 -13.89 1.21 13.34
CA GLY A 146 -13.11 -0.02 13.30
C GLY A 146 -12.84 -0.57 11.90
N LEU A 147 -12.47 -1.85 11.87
CA LEU A 147 -12.12 -2.57 10.66
C LEU A 147 -13.31 -2.70 9.69
N ASN A 148 -14.52 -2.90 10.21
CA ASN A 148 -15.71 -3.01 9.38
C ASN A 148 -16.01 -1.71 8.62
N GLY A 149 -15.88 -0.54 9.28
CA GLY A 149 -16.06 0.75 8.61
C GLY A 149 -15.06 0.97 7.47
N MET A 150 -13.79 0.61 7.69
CA MET A 150 -12.76 0.63 6.65
C MET A 150 -13.12 -0.34 5.51
N SER A 151 -13.44 -1.59 5.83
CA SER A 151 -13.77 -2.64 4.86
C SER A 151 -14.96 -2.26 3.99
N GLN A 152 -16.06 -1.77 4.59
CA GLN A 152 -17.24 -1.32 3.84
C GLN A 152 -16.92 -0.16 2.88
N THR A 153 -16.00 0.73 3.26
CA THR A 153 -15.57 1.84 2.39
C THR A 153 -14.83 1.31 1.15
N PHE A 154 -13.93 0.33 1.32
CA PHE A 154 -13.29 -0.36 0.19
C PHE A 154 -14.31 -1.12 -0.66
N HIS A 155 -15.26 -1.83 -0.06
CA HIS A 155 -16.30 -2.54 -0.79
C HIS A 155 -17.15 -1.60 -1.66
N LYS A 156 -17.55 -0.43 -1.14
CA LYS A 156 -18.27 0.57 -1.94
C LYS A 156 -17.47 1.05 -3.13
N LEU A 157 -16.15 1.27 -2.97
CA LEU A 157 -15.27 1.64 -4.08
C LEU A 157 -15.26 0.53 -5.14
N TYR A 158 -14.94 -0.70 -4.75
CA TYR A 158 -14.82 -1.81 -5.71
C TYR A 158 -16.14 -2.13 -6.40
N LEU A 159 -17.26 -2.07 -5.68
CA LEU A 159 -18.59 -2.24 -6.28
C LEU A 159 -18.90 -1.14 -7.30
N SER A 160 -18.50 0.12 -7.03
CA SER A 160 -18.70 1.21 -7.99
C SER A 160 -17.93 1.02 -9.30
N LEU A 161 -16.80 0.29 -9.26
CA LEU A 161 -15.99 -0.01 -10.45
C LEU A 161 -16.53 -1.19 -11.27
N ILE A 162 -17.38 -2.04 -10.69
CA ILE A 162 -17.99 -3.19 -11.37
C ILE A 162 -19.15 -2.76 -12.28
N HIS A 163 -19.79 -1.63 -11.98
CA HIS A 163 -20.97 -1.13 -12.68
C HIS A 163 -20.68 -0.06 -13.76
N ILE A 164 -19.42 0.04 -14.19
CA ILE A 164 -19.03 0.92 -15.31
C ILE A 164 -19.13 0.21 -16.63
#